data_fff8dd89b8d13feec076674affe23c53
#
_entry.id   fff8dd89b8d13feec076674affe23c53
#
_cell.length_a   1.000
_cell.length_b   1.000
_cell.length_c   1.000
_cell.angle_alpha   90.00
_cell.angle_beta   90.00
_cell.angle_gamma   90.00
#
_symmetry.space_group_name_H-M   'P 1'
#
loop_
_entity.id
_entity.type
_entity.pdbx_description
1 polymer ?
#
loop_
_entity_poly.entity_id
_entity_poly.type
_entity_poly.pdbx_seq_one_letter_code
_entity_poly.pdbx_strand_id
1 'polypeptide(L)'
;MTVTLSPLQIDCAFDSGNIQVLDASNPALVHLAIRPDTHSGHFQWFHFKVSGLTPGHTHRFSLDNASESSYKNAWAGYNAVASYDQHTWFRVPSQFDGKALVFEIKAEHEQIWFAYFEPYPRARHNQLIERARQIEGVELLAHGRSVQGRDIPLLRAGNGSAGKRKLWLIAQQHPGEHMAEWFMEGVIDRLQANDDVVQQLLAKADLYLIPNMNPDGAFLGHLRTNFNGKDLNRAWQDASVELTPEVFFAQAQMKQYGVDAFIDCLLYTSDAADD
;
A
#
# COMPACT_ATOMS: atom_id res chain seq x y z
N MET A 1 -25.66 -36.35 -3.57
CA MET A 1 -24.75 -36.37 -2.41
C MET A 1 -24.55 -34.94 -1.97
N THR A 2 -24.96 -34.61 -0.74
CA THR A 2 -24.71 -33.26 -0.18
C THR A 2 -23.22 -33.21 0.22
N VAL A 3 -22.45 -32.41 -0.47
CA VAL A 3 -21.03 -32.18 -0.10
C VAL A 3 -21.04 -31.34 1.16
N THR A 4 -20.55 -31.88 2.25
CA THR A 4 -20.31 -31.10 3.46
C THR A 4 -19.02 -30.31 3.25
N LEU A 5 -19.13 -28.98 3.16
CA LEU A 5 -17.96 -28.09 3.03
C LEU A 5 -17.17 -28.09 4.35
N SER A 6 -15.86 -28.13 4.25
CA SER A 6 -14.97 -27.97 5.43
C SER A 6 -15.07 -26.57 6.00
N PRO A 7 -14.88 -26.39 7.32
CA PRO A 7 -14.76 -25.06 7.91
C PRO A 7 -13.61 -24.26 7.26
N LEU A 8 -13.90 -23.00 6.91
CA LEU A 8 -12.89 -22.09 6.37
C LEU A 8 -12.04 -21.51 7.50
N GLN A 9 -10.75 -21.38 7.24
CA GLN A 9 -9.83 -20.65 8.10
C GLN A 9 -9.46 -19.32 7.42
N ILE A 10 -9.61 -18.22 8.15
CA ILE A 10 -9.31 -16.88 7.67
C ILE A 10 -8.21 -16.31 8.53
N ASP A 11 -7.13 -15.88 7.88
CA ASP A 11 -5.95 -15.32 8.51
C ASP A 11 -5.59 -13.97 7.89
N CYS A 12 -5.16 -13.03 8.73
CA CYS A 12 -4.60 -11.74 8.35
C CYS A 12 -3.40 -11.36 9.21
N ALA A 13 -2.78 -12.32 9.91
CA ALA A 13 -1.61 -12.10 10.76
C ALA A 13 -0.31 -12.10 9.92
N PHE A 14 -0.27 -11.29 8.88
CA PHE A 14 0.87 -11.13 7.98
C PHE A 14 0.96 -9.67 7.49
N ASP A 15 2.00 -9.37 6.73
CA ASP A 15 2.28 -8.04 6.17
C ASP A 15 1.09 -7.49 5.39
N SER A 16 0.64 -6.28 5.73
CA SER A 16 -0.54 -5.59 5.22
C SER A 16 -1.89 -6.28 5.50
N GLY A 17 -1.91 -7.33 6.34
CA GLY A 17 -3.12 -8.08 6.64
C GLY A 17 -4.13 -7.29 7.48
N ASN A 18 -5.38 -7.23 7.01
CA ASN A 18 -6.48 -6.54 7.70
C ASN A 18 -7.81 -7.19 7.37
N ILE A 19 -8.41 -7.86 8.33
CA ILE A 19 -9.79 -8.31 8.32
C ILE A 19 -10.22 -8.72 9.75
N GLN A 20 -11.51 -8.66 10.03
CA GLN A 20 -12.17 -9.23 11.20
C GLN A 20 -13.20 -10.25 10.73
N VAL A 21 -13.15 -11.44 11.27
CA VAL A 21 -14.19 -12.48 11.02
C VAL A 21 -15.37 -12.22 11.94
N LEU A 22 -16.54 -12.04 11.38
CA LEU A 22 -17.80 -11.91 12.11
C LEU A 22 -18.49 -13.26 12.25
N ASP A 23 -18.64 -13.99 11.13
CA ASP A 23 -19.20 -15.35 11.11
C ASP A 23 -18.63 -16.12 9.90
N ALA A 24 -18.00 -17.25 10.16
CA ALA A 24 -17.50 -18.20 9.18
C ALA A 24 -18.10 -19.61 9.37
N SER A 25 -19.19 -19.73 10.12
CA SER A 25 -19.86 -21.01 10.39
C SER A 25 -20.49 -21.62 9.13
N ASN A 26 -20.85 -20.78 8.17
CA ASN A 26 -21.35 -21.20 6.86
C ASN A 26 -20.29 -20.97 5.77
N PRO A 27 -19.58 -22.01 5.29
CA PRO A 27 -18.55 -21.87 4.26
C PRO A 27 -19.08 -21.35 2.90
N ALA A 28 -20.39 -21.37 2.67
CA ALA A 28 -21.01 -20.83 1.46
C ALA A 28 -21.23 -19.30 1.54
N LEU A 29 -21.23 -18.72 2.74
CA LEU A 29 -21.35 -17.28 2.97
C LEU A 29 -20.64 -16.89 4.26
N VAL A 30 -19.53 -16.19 4.13
CA VAL A 30 -18.69 -15.73 5.24
C VAL A 30 -18.90 -14.24 5.46
N HIS A 31 -19.18 -13.85 6.69
CA HIS A 31 -19.36 -12.47 7.11
C HIS A 31 -18.09 -11.91 7.74
N LEU A 32 -17.64 -10.81 7.20
CA LEU A 32 -16.38 -10.14 7.54
C LEU A 32 -16.61 -8.64 7.80
N ALA A 33 -15.68 -8.02 8.50
CA ALA A 33 -15.59 -6.57 8.63
C ALA A 33 -14.15 -6.10 8.43
N ILE A 34 -13.98 -4.92 7.84
CA ILE A 34 -12.69 -4.26 7.73
C ILE A 34 -12.40 -3.59 9.08
N ARG A 35 -11.19 -3.78 9.61
CA ARG A 35 -10.78 -3.11 10.85
C ARG A 35 -10.31 -1.70 10.57
N PRO A 36 -10.60 -0.72 11.45
CA PRO A 36 -10.05 0.62 11.33
C PRO A 36 -8.54 0.66 11.57
N ASP A 37 -7.92 1.74 11.08
CA ASP A 37 -6.53 2.07 11.35
C ASP A 37 -6.29 2.24 12.86
N THR A 38 -5.08 1.94 13.32
CA THR A 38 -4.72 2.12 14.74
C THR A 38 -4.88 3.59 15.16
N HIS A 39 -5.58 3.83 16.25
CA HIS A 39 -5.87 5.16 16.80
C HIS A 39 -6.60 6.11 15.84
N SER A 40 -7.35 5.57 14.88
CA SER A 40 -8.09 6.34 13.88
C SER A 40 -9.41 5.64 13.53
N GLY A 41 -10.37 6.41 13.01
CA GLY A 41 -11.62 5.88 12.47
C GLY A 41 -11.57 5.55 10.98
N HIS A 42 -10.46 5.79 10.31
CA HIS A 42 -10.32 5.48 8.88
C HIS A 42 -10.22 3.98 8.65
N PHE A 43 -10.96 3.46 7.66
CA PHE A 43 -10.84 2.08 7.20
C PHE A 43 -11.42 1.92 5.79
N GLN A 44 -10.79 1.06 4.99
CA GLN A 44 -11.27 0.55 3.71
C GLN A 44 -10.33 -0.53 3.16
N TRP A 45 -9.05 -0.49 3.53
CA TRP A 45 -8.10 -1.52 3.16
C TRP A 45 -8.45 -2.84 3.83
N PHE A 46 -8.48 -3.90 3.04
CA PHE A 46 -8.53 -5.28 3.51
C PHE A 46 -7.51 -6.14 2.78
N HIS A 47 -6.93 -7.09 3.48
CA HIS A 47 -6.07 -8.13 2.92
C HIS A 47 -6.11 -9.34 3.85
N PHE A 48 -6.52 -10.48 3.32
CA PHE A 48 -6.66 -11.69 4.11
C PHE A 48 -6.50 -12.96 3.26
N LYS A 49 -6.12 -14.04 3.92
CA LYS A 49 -6.00 -15.38 3.38
C LYS A 49 -7.20 -16.22 3.80
N VAL A 50 -7.70 -17.02 2.90
CA VAL A 50 -8.68 -18.06 3.17
C VAL A 50 -8.06 -19.42 2.86
N SER A 51 -8.23 -20.39 3.78
CA SER A 51 -7.80 -21.77 3.62
C SER A 51 -8.96 -22.72 3.92
N GLY A 52 -8.91 -23.94 3.37
CA GLY A 52 -9.98 -24.93 3.49
C GLY A 52 -11.08 -24.79 2.43
N LEU A 53 -10.80 -24.01 1.36
CA LEU A 53 -11.71 -23.94 0.21
C LEU A 53 -11.85 -25.31 -0.45
N THR A 54 -13.04 -25.60 -0.96
CA THR A 54 -13.28 -26.84 -1.72
C THR A 54 -13.19 -26.53 -3.21
N PRO A 55 -12.16 -27.03 -3.94
CA PRO A 55 -12.04 -26.81 -5.37
C PRO A 55 -13.30 -27.20 -6.14
N GLY A 56 -13.70 -26.35 -7.09
CA GLY A 56 -14.93 -26.50 -7.88
C GLY A 56 -16.20 -25.98 -7.22
N HIS A 57 -16.17 -25.58 -5.93
CA HIS A 57 -17.29 -24.98 -5.22
C HIS A 57 -17.18 -23.46 -5.17
N THR A 58 -18.35 -22.80 -5.13
CA THR A 58 -18.45 -21.36 -4.97
C THR A 58 -18.50 -21.00 -3.48
N HIS A 59 -17.64 -20.09 -3.09
CA HIS A 59 -17.60 -19.48 -1.75
C HIS A 59 -17.86 -17.98 -1.88
N ARG A 60 -18.68 -17.45 -0.98
CA ARG A 60 -19.08 -16.04 -0.98
C ARG A 60 -18.59 -15.35 0.30
N PHE A 61 -18.13 -14.13 0.14
CA PHE A 61 -17.60 -13.27 1.21
C PHE A 61 -18.35 -11.95 1.21
N SER A 62 -18.74 -11.49 2.40
CA SER A 62 -19.45 -10.24 2.62
C SER A 62 -18.64 -9.34 3.56
N LEU A 63 -18.26 -8.15 3.10
CA LEU A 63 -17.70 -7.10 3.96
C LEU A 63 -18.88 -6.27 4.45
N ASP A 64 -19.38 -6.59 5.65
CA ASP A 64 -20.68 -6.12 6.17
C ASP A 64 -20.66 -4.65 6.55
N ASN A 65 -19.50 -4.07 6.82
CA ASN A 65 -19.32 -2.66 7.18
C ASN A 65 -18.84 -1.75 6.02
N ALA A 66 -18.96 -2.21 4.79
CA ALA A 66 -18.46 -1.44 3.62
C ALA A 66 -19.11 -0.04 3.51
N SER A 67 -20.41 0.10 3.84
CA SER A 67 -21.09 1.41 3.80
C SER A 67 -20.60 2.43 4.84
N GLU A 68 -19.84 1.97 5.84
CA GLU A 68 -19.29 2.81 6.92
C GLU A 68 -17.83 3.17 6.66
N SER A 69 -17.24 2.67 5.56
CA SER A 69 -15.84 2.92 5.22
C SER A 69 -15.59 4.37 4.81
N SER A 70 -14.33 4.77 4.86
CA SER A 70 -13.89 6.16 4.61
C SER A 70 -14.33 6.69 3.24
N TYR A 71 -14.31 5.83 2.22
CA TYR A 71 -14.66 6.19 0.83
C TYR A 71 -15.77 5.29 0.30
N LYS A 72 -16.91 5.31 0.96
CA LYS A 72 -18.05 4.43 0.63
C LYS A 72 -18.52 4.51 -0.84
N ASN A 73 -18.37 5.68 -1.48
CA ASN A 73 -18.73 5.86 -2.88
C ASN A 73 -17.77 5.14 -3.84
N ALA A 74 -16.55 4.83 -3.40
CA ALA A 74 -15.57 4.09 -4.19
C ALA A 74 -15.91 2.61 -4.39
N TRP A 75 -16.92 2.08 -3.69
CA TRP A 75 -17.40 0.71 -3.90
C TRP A 75 -18.24 0.55 -5.18
N ALA A 76 -18.74 1.64 -5.75
CA ALA A 76 -19.51 1.58 -7.00
C ALA A 76 -18.59 1.13 -8.16
N GLY A 77 -18.90 -0.05 -8.74
CA GLY A 77 -18.09 -0.64 -9.81
C GLY A 77 -16.75 -1.23 -9.38
N TYR A 78 -16.45 -1.22 -8.08
CA TYR A 78 -15.24 -1.82 -7.55
C TYR A 78 -15.28 -3.35 -7.63
N ASN A 79 -14.12 -3.94 -7.88
CA ASN A 79 -13.91 -5.38 -7.84
C ASN A 79 -12.68 -5.70 -6.98
N ALA A 80 -12.84 -6.57 -5.97
CA ALA A 80 -11.75 -7.05 -5.15
C ALA A 80 -10.65 -7.71 -6.00
N VAL A 81 -9.42 -7.73 -5.52
CA VAL A 81 -8.38 -8.54 -6.15
C VAL A 81 -8.16 -9.82 -5.36
N ALA A 82 -7.81 -10.88 -6.06
CA ALA A 82 -7.48 -12.16 -5.47
C ALA A 82 -6.24 -12.78 -6.09
N SER A 83 -5.58 -13.65 -5.35
CA SER A 83 -4.39 -14.37 -5.80
C SER A 83 -4.30 -15.74 -5.14
N TYR A 84 -3.83 -16.74 -5.90
CA TYR A 84 -3.52 -18.07 -5.38
C TYR A 84 -2.04 -18.21 -4.97
N ASP A 85 -1.17 -17.28 -5.39
CA ASP A 85 0.28 -17.36 -5.23
C ASP A 85 0.94 -16.08 -4.66
N GLN A 86 0.14 -15.02 -4.42
CA GLN A 86 0.55 -13.67 -4.02
C GLN A 86 1.45 -12.94 -5.04
N HIS A 87 1.55 -13.46 -6.25
CA HIS A 87 2.32 -12.87 -7.35
C HIS A 87 1.42 -12.50 -8.53
N THR A 88 0.47 -13.35 -8.84
CA THR A 88 -0.49 -13.15 -9.93
C THR A 88 -1.85 -12.77 -9.32
N TRP A 89 -2.25 -11.51 -9.52
CA TRP A 89 -3.50 -10.99 -9.00
C TRP A 89 -4.52 -10.80 -10.11
N PHE A 90 -5.76 -11.16 -9.83
CA PHE A 90 -6.88 -11.03 -10.74
C PHE A 90 -8.09 -10.38 -10.06
N ARG A 91 -8.97 -9.74 -10.85
CA ARG A 91 -10.20 -9.13 -10.34
C ARG A 91 -11.28 -10.16 -10.11
N VAL A 92 -11.93 -10.08 -8.96
CA VAL A 92 -13.09 -10.88 -8.60
C VAL A 92 -14.33 -10.01 -8.67
N PRO A 93 -15.33 -10.35 -9.49
CA PRO A 93 -16.57 -9.59 -9.58
C PRO A 93 -17.16 -9.37 -8.19
N SER A 94 -17.41 -8.11 -7.86
CA SER A 94 -17.90 -7.69 -6.57
C SER A 94 -19.15 -6.82 -6.73
N GLN A 95 -20.06 -6.88 -5.79
CA GLN A 95 -21.29 -6.11 -5.80
C GLN A 95 -21.48 -5.38 -4.48
N PHE A 96 -21.64 -4.07 -4.53
CA PHE A 96 -22.02 -3.25 -3.39
C PHE A 96 -23.53 -2.97 -3.45
N ASP A 97 -24.26 -3.37 -2.42
CA ASP A 97 -25.71 -3.22 -2.32
C ASP A 97 -26.15 -1.95 -1.60
N GLY A 98 -25.21 -1.05 -1.29
CA GLY A 98 -25.42 0.14 -0.48
C GLY A 98 -25.14 -0.08 1.01
N LYS A 99 -24.90 -1.32 1.46
CA LYS A 99 -24.56 -1.67 2.83
C LYS A 99 -23.29 -2.52 2.89
N ALA A 100 -23.27 -3.64 2.21
CA ALA A 100 -22.17 -4.60 2.21
C ALA A 100 -21.54 -4.70 0.81
N LEU A 101 -20.25 -5.02 0.76
CA LEU A 101 -19.55 -5.44 -0.45
C LEU A 101 -19.49 -6.95 -0.47
N VAL A 102 -20.11 -7.57 -1.46
CA VAL A 102 -20.15 -9.03 -1.61
C VAL A 102 -19.37 -9.44 -2.86
N PHE A 103 -18.54 -10.45 -2.73
CA PHE A 103 -17.87 -11.09 -3.84
C PHE A 103 -17.84 -12.61 -3.67
N GLU A 104 -17.70 -13.31 -4.79
CA GLU A 104 -17.70 -14.77 -4.78
C GLU A 104 -16.63 -15.31 -5.71
N ILE A 105 -16.13 -16.49 -5.37
CA ILE A 105 -15.13 -17.21 -6.17
C ILE A 105 -15.53 -18.69 -6.26
N LYS A 106 -15.49 -19.23 -7.47
CA LYS A 106 -15.43 -20.67 -7.67
C LYS A 106 -13.99 -21.11 -7.46
N ALA A 107 -13.71 -21.72 -6.32
CA ALA A 107 -12.36 -22.04 -5.92
C ALA A 107 -11.68 -23.00 -6.91
N GLU A 108 -10.46 -22.70 -7.31
CA GLU A 108 -9.58 -23.58 -8.11
C GLU A 108 -8.59 -24.32 -7.21
N HIS A 109 -8.24 -23.73 -6.06
CA HIS A 109 -7.32 -24.27 -5.06
C HIS A 109 -7.90 -24.20 -3.67
N GLU A 110 -7.26 -24.88 -2.71
CA GLU A 110 -7.69 -24.91 -1.30
C GLU A 110 -7.38 -23.62 -0.53
N GLN A 111 -6.57 -22.71 -1.10
CA GLN A 111 -6.16 -21.46 -0.48
C GLN A 111 -6.23 -20.32 -1.49
N ILE A 112 -6.59 -19.12 -1.01
CA ILE A 112 -6.63 -17.89 -1.81
C ILE A 112 -6.40 -16.68 -0.90
N TRP A 113 -5.80 -15.64 -1.44
CA TRP A 113 -5.71 -14.33 -0.82
C TRP A 113 -6.66 -13.36 -1.50
N PHE A 114 -7.28 -12.47 -0.73
CA PHE A 114 -8.08 -11.36 -1.21
C PHE A 114 -7.52 -10.06 -0.69
N ALA A 115 -7.53 -9.01 -1.50
CA ALA A 115 -7.12 -7.67 -1.09
C ALA A 115 -7.95 -6.57 -1.77
N TYR A 116 -7.86 -5.35 -1.20
CA TYR A 116 -8.48 -4.15 -1.76
C TYR A 116 -7.82 -3.75 -3.10
N PHE A 117 -6.51 -3.66 -3.10
CA PHE A 117 -5.66 -3.55 -4.29
C PHE A 117 -4.53 -4.55 -4.19
N GLU A 118 -3.80 -4.76 -5.29
CA GLU A 118 -2.61 -5.59 -5.29
C GLU A 118 -1.60 -5.08 -4.25
N PRO A 119 -1.29 -5.89 -3.21
CA PRO A 119 -0.37 -5.47 -2.17
C PRO A 119 1.05 -5.31 -2.69
N TYR A 120 1.78 -4.33 -2.14
CA TYR A 120 3.23 -4.23 -2.27
C TYR A 120 3.87 -4.66 -0.96
N PRO A 121 4.33 -5.91 -0.82
CA PRO A 121 4.78 -6.42 0.47
C PRO A 121 6.15 -5.86 0.85
N ARG A 122 6.42 -5.75 2.15
CA ARG A 122 7.68 -5.26 2.70
C ARG A 122 8.91 -6.02 2.19
N ALA A 123 8.78 -7.33 1.96
CA ALA A 123 9.86 -8.12 1.37
C ALA A 123 10.25 -7.59 -0.02
N ARG A 124 9.26 -7.20 -0.85
CA ARG A 124 9.48 -6.59 -2.16
C ARG A 124 10.07 -5.19 -2.03
N HIS A 125 9.59 -4.39 -1.07
CA HIS A 125 10.18 -3.09 -0.73
C HIS A 125 11.68 -3.21 -0.42
N ASN A 126 12.06 -4.14 0.47
CA ASN A 126 13.45 -4.36 0.82
C ASN A 126 14.30 -4.78 -0.41
N GLN A 127 13.76 -5.65 -1.25
CA GLN A 127 14.43 -6.05 -2.51
C GLN A 127 14.57 -4.86 -3.47
N LEU A 128 13.55 -3.98 -3.55
CA LEU A 128 13.60 -2.76 -4.35
C LEU A 128 14.74 -1.84 -3.90
N ILE A 129 14.87 -1.61 -2.60
CA ILE A 129 15.94 -0.77 -2.04
C ILE A 129 17.33 -1.37 -2.33
N GLU A 130 17.49 -2.68 -2.12
CA GLU A 130 18.77 -3.34 -2.43
C GLU A 130 19.09 -3.32 -3.92
N ARG A 131 18.10 -3.52 -4.79
CA ARG A 131 18.28 -3.40 -6.25
C ARG A 131 18.64 -1.97 -6.66
N ALA A 132 17.97 -0.98 -6.11
CA ALA A 132 18.26 0.43 -6.38
C ALA A 132 19.72 0.80 -6.04
N ARG A 133 20.24 0.32 -4.93
CA ARG A 133 21.63 0.56 -4.49
C ARG A 133 22.69 -0.07 -5.39
N GLN A 134 22.32 -1.02 -6.24
CA GLN A 134 23.23 -1.61 -7.24
C GLN A 134 23.29 -0.82 -8.55
N ILE A 135 22.40 0.15 -8.74
CA ILE A 135 22.38 1.00 -9.94
C ILE A 135 23.49 2.04 -9.83
N GLU A 136 24.32 2.15 -10.87
CA GLU A 136 25.37 3.17 -10.93
C GLU A 136 24.76 4.58 -10.80
N GLY A 137 25.31 5.39 -9.90
CA GLY A 137 24.80 6.74 -9.63
C GLY A 137 23.56 6.79 -8.72
N VAL A 138 23.16 5.67 -8.14
CA VAL A 138 22.14 5.64 -7.07
C VAL A 138 22.80 5.39 -5.72
N GLU A 139 22.49 6.22 -4.75
CA GLU A 139 23.05 6.19 -3.41
C GLU A 139 21.95 6.20 -2.35
N LEU A 140 22.11 5.41 -1.29
CA LEU A 140 21.30 5.50 -0.09
C LEU A 140 21.89 6.60 0.81
N LEU A 141 21.21 7.76 0.89
CA LEU A 141 21.70 8.93 1.60
C LEU A 141 21.44 8.90 3.10
N ALA A 142 20.27 8.43 3.49
CA ALA A 142 19.81 8.46 4.88
C ALA A 142 18.74 7.41 5.15
N HIS A 143 18.57 7.12 6.45
CA HIS A 143 17.46 6.32 6.96
C HIS A 143 16.68 7.14 8.00
N GLY A 144 15.39 7.35 7.75
CA GLY A 144 14.43 7.73 8.77
C GLY A 144 13.93 6.51 9.55
N ARG A 145 13.15 6.78 10.59
CA ARG A 145 12.45 5.77 11.38
C ARG A 145 11.00 6.17 11.54
N SER A 146 10.11 5.21 11.30
CA SER A 146 8.69 5.33 11.61
C SER A 146 8.45 5.27 13.13
N VAL A 147 7.21 5.46 13.56
CA VAL A 147 6.81 5.38 14.97
C VAL A 147 7.22 4.04 15.60
N GLN A 148 7.07 2.92 14.88
CA GLN A 148 7.46 1.59 15.36
C GLN A 148 8.91 1.20 14.98
N GLY A 149 9.69 2.15 14.50
CA GLY A 149 11.12 1.97 14.21
C GLY A 149 11.42 1.26 12.89
N ARG A 150 10.47 1.17 11.94
CA ARG A 150 10.74 0.67 10.58
C ARG A 150 11.53 1.70 9.78
N ASP A 151 12.42 1.20 8.91
CA ASP A 151 13.25 2.06 8.07
C ASP A 151 12.43 2.81 7.02
N ILE A 152 12.83 4.08 6.83
CA ILE A 152 12.36 4.96 5.75
C ILE A 152 13.60 5.38 4.96
N PRO A 153 13.96 4.66 3.90
CA PRO A 153 15.17 4.94 3.13
C PRO A 153 14.97 6.17 2.24
N LEU A 154 15.97 7.05 2.22
CA LEU A 154 16.12 8.12 1.23
C LEU A 154 17.20 7.73 0.23
N LEU A 155 16.81 7.53 -1.03
CA LEU A 155 17.71 7.28 -2.14
C LEU A 155 17.96 8.59 -2.92
N ARG A 156 19.16 8.74 -3.50
CA ARG A 156 19.45 9.74 -4.51
C ARG A 156 19.92 9.06 -5.79
N ALA A 157 19.31 9.38 -6.92
CA ALA A 157 19.84 9.09 -8.24
C ALA A 157 20.46 10.37 -8.82
N GLY A 158 21.75 10.32 -9.16
CA GLY A 158 22.56 11.44 -9.58
C GLY A 158 23.77 11.63 -8.69
N ASN A 159 24.61 12.64 -8.99
CA ASN A 159 25.92 12.80 -8.35
C ASN A 159 26.00 13.97 -7.34
N GLY A 160 24.88 14.66 -7.07
CA GLY A 160 24.84 15.78 -6.13
C GLY A 160 25.61 17.02 -6.57
N SER A 161 25.97 17.15 -7.85
CA SER A 161 26.75 18.30 -8.33
C SER A 161 26.00 19.61 -8.19
N ALA A 162 26.74 20.69 -7.91
CA ALA A 162 26.18 22.03 -7.85
C ALA A 162 25.49 22.41 -9.17
N GLY A 163 24.40 23.16 -9.09
CA GLY A 163 23.61 23.61 -10.25
C GLY A 163 22.59 22.66 -10.82
N LYS A 164 22.57 21.40 -10.39
CA LYS A 164 21.49 20.47 -10.74
C LYS A 164 20.21 20.78 -9.97
N ARG A 165 19.05 20.51 -10.60
CA ARG A 165 17.75 20.57 -9.95
C ARG A 165 17.58 19.41 -8.96
N LYS A 166 16.87 19.64 -7.86
CA LYS A 166 16.53 18.65 -6.84
C LYS A 166 15.07 18.29 -7.00
N LEU A 167 14.83 17.11 -7.56
CA LEU A 167 13.49 16.60 -7.82
C LEU A 167 13.17 15.53 -6.79
N TRP A 168 12.16 15.79 -5.96
CA TRP A 168 11.72 14.86 -4.92
C TRP A 168 10.51 14.07 -5.37
N LEU A 169 10.58 12.77 -5.19
CA LEU A 169 9.45 11.84 -5.36
C LEU A 169 9.26 11.09 -4.06
N ILE A 170 8.09 11.21 -3.47
CA ILE A 170 7.69 10.39 -2.33
C ILE A 170 6.46 9.58 -2.69
N ALA A 171 6.26 8.46 -2.00
CA ALA A 171 5.13 7.59 -2.24
C ALA A 171 4.58 7.01 -0.93
N GLN A 172 3.36 6.54 -0.98
CA GLN A 172 2.67 5.82 0.08
C GLN A 172 2.63 6.56 1.43
N GLN A 173 2.30 7.86 1.41
CA GLN A 173 1.92 8.57 2.64
C GLN A 173 0.66 7.93 3.25
N HIS A 174 -0.31 7.56 2.40
CA HIS A 174 -1.44 6.76 2.81
C HIS A 174 -1.13 5.28 2.56
N PRO A 175 -1.07 4.46 3.61
CA PRO A 175 -0.56 3.09 3.50
C PRO A 175 -1.42 2.16 2.63
N GLY A 176 -2.74 2.42 2.50
CA GLY A 176 -3.62 1.68 1.60
C GLY A 176 -3.39 1.93 0.11
N GLU A 177 -2.53 2.90 -0.25
CA GLU A 177 -2.19 3.23 -1.64
C GLU A 177 -0.96 2.46 -2.13
N HIS A 178 -1.00 1.14 -2.09
CA HIS A 178 0.11 0.27 -2.50
C HIS A 178 0.57 0.51 -3.95
N MET A 179 -0.33 0.99 -4.84
CA MET A 179 0.01 1.35 -6.22
C MET A 179 1.06 2.48 -6.30
N ALA A 180 1.20 3.31 -5.26
CA ALA A 180 2.23 4.34 -5.21
C ALA A 180 3.64 3.73 -5.11
N GLU A 181 3.80 2.61 -4.41
CA GLU A 181 5.09 1.93 -4.34
C GLU A 181 5.37 1.10 -5.61
N TRP A 182 4.34 0.54 -6.27
CA TRP A 182 4.47 -0.03 -7.61
C TRP A 182 4.95 1.00 -8.63
N PHE A 183 4.46 2.25 -8.54
CA PHE A 183 4.98 3.36 -9.36
C PHE A 183 6.46 3.62 -9.07
N MET A 184 6.88 3.65 -7.80
CA MET A 184 8.29 3.85 -7.44
C MET A 184 9.19 2.71 -7.92
N GLU A 185 8.70 1.48 -7.96
CA GLU A 185 9.42 0.38 -8.60
C GLU A 185 9.65 0.66 -10.08
N GLY A 186 8.62 1.13 -10.80
CA GLY A 186 8.75 1.55 -12.20
C GLY A 186 9.77 2.68 -12.40
N VAL A 187 9.86 3.64 -11.48
CA VAL A 187 10.89 4.69 -11.49
C VAL A 187 12.28 4.08 -11.37
N ILE A 188 12.48 3.14 -10.44
CA ILE A 188 13.77 2.48 -10.23
C ILE A 188 14.14 1.59 -11.42
N ASP A 189 13.18 0.86 -12.00
CA ASP A 189 13.39 0.08 -13.23
C ASP A 189 13.83 1.00 -14.38
N ARG A 190 13.22 2.19 -14.48
CA ARG A 190 13.61 3.18 -15.48
C ARG A 190 15.03 3.70 -15.26
N LEU A 191 15.41 3.96 -14.02
CA LEU A 191 16.80 4.36 -13.69
C LEU A 191 17.80 3.25 -14.06
N GLN A 192 17.44 1.99 -13.82
CA GLN A 192 18.27 0.84 -14.15
C GLN A 192 18.47 0.67 -15.67
N ALA A 193 17.48 1.03 -16.47
CA ALA A 193 17.57 0.97 -17.94
C ALA A 193 18.64 1.92 -18.50
N ASN A 194 18.95 3.01 -17.79
CA ASN A 194 20.00 3.99 -18.07
C ASN A 194 20.05 4.44 -19.54
N ASP A 195 18.89 4.65 -20.15
CA ASP A 195 18.79 5.10 -21.53
C ASP A 195 19.05 6.61 -21.67
N ASP A 196 19.04 7.11 -22.90
CA ASP A 196 19.31 8.52 -23.23
C ASP A 196 18.43 9.49 -22.43
N VAL A 197 17.16 9.12 -22.15
CA VAL A 197 16.24 9.97 -21.38
C VAL A 197 16.70 10.07 -19.92
N VAL A 198 17.06 8.95 -19.30
CA VAL A 198 17.61 8.91 -17.94
C VAL A 198 18.90 9.68 -17.85
N GLN A 199 19.82 9.48 -18.81
CA GLN A 199 21.09 10.20 -18.84
C GLN A 199 20.89 11.71 -18.97
N GLN A 200 20.00 12.15 -19.85
CA GLN A 200 19.66 13.58 -20.02
C GLN A 200 19.00 14.17 -18.77
N LEU A 201 18.14 13.42 -18.10
CA LEU A 201 17.52 13.82 -16.84
C LEU A 201 18.58 13.98 -15.75
N LEU A 202 19.40 12.95 -15.52
CA LEU A 202 20.44 12.94 -14.49
C LEU A 202 21.59 13.91 -14.77
N ALA A 203 21.80 14.33 -16.03
CA ALA A 203 22.71 15.42 -16.35
C ALA A 203 22.23 16.79 -15.82
N LYS A 204 20.90 16.99 -15.66
CA LYS A 204 20.28 18.26 -15.27
C LYS A 204 19.72 18.27 -13.85
N ALA A 205 19.41 17.09 -13.30
CA ALA A 205 18.74 16.95 -12.02
C ALA A 205 19.29 15.77 -11.21
N ASP A 206 19.16 15.86 -9.90
CA ASP A 206 19.24 14.73 -8.98
C ASP A 206 17.84 14.38 -8.50
N LEU A 207 17.52 13.08 -8.49
CA LEU A 207 16.25 12.57 -7.96
C LEU A 207 16.43 12.12 -6.51
N TYR A 208 15.57 12.59 -5.63
CA TYR A 208 15.49 12.17 -4.24
C TYR A 208 14.22 11.35 -4.05
N LEU A 209 14.36 10.09 -3.64
CA LEU A 209 13.26 9.11 -3.66
C LEU A 209 13.03 8.56 -2.25
N ILE A 210 11.79 8.65 -1.76
CA ILE A 210 11.31 7.94 -0.58
C ILE A 210 10.19 7.00 -1.02
N PRO A 211 10.46 5.73 -1.28
CA PRO A 211 9.47 4.81 -1.89
C PRO A 211 8.29 4.50 -0.99
N ASN A 212 8.47 4.54 0.34
CA ASN A 212 7.40 4.31 1.30
C ASN A 212 7.55 5.28 2.48
N MET A 213 6.61 6.22 2.57
CA MET A 213 6.56 7.20 3.67
C MET A 213 5.92 6.63 4.94
N ASN A 214 5.12 5.55 4.85
CA ASN A 214 4.33 5.06 5.97
C ASN A 214 4.47 3.53 6.13
N PRO A 215 5.69 3.05 6.45
CA PRO A 215 5.95 1.61 6.53
C PRO A 215 5.24 0.91 7.68
N ASP A 216 4.86 1.63 8.74
CA ASP A 216 4.07 1.06 9.84
C ASP A 216 2.64 0.81 9.40
N GLY A 217 1.98 1.82 8.81
CA GLY A 217 0.62 1.68 8.32
C GLY A 217 0.52 0.63 7.22
N ALA A 218 1.48 0.59 6.29
CA ALA A 218 1.54 -0.44 5.24
C ALA A 218 1.61 -1.85 5.84
N PHE A 219 2.50 -2.08 6.82
CA PHE A 219 2.64 -3.36 7.49
C PHE A 219 1.38 -3.78 8.26
N LEU A 220 0.70 -2.82 8.92
CA LEU A 220 -0.48 -3.07 9.75
C LEU A 220 -1.78 -3.20 8.94
N GLY A 221 -1.75 -2.95 7.64
CA GLY A 221 -2.94 -2.96 6.80
C GLY A 221 -3.86 -1.77 7.07
N HIS A 222 -3.28 -0.60 7.32
CA HIS A 222 -4.04 0.64 7.43
C HIS A 222 -4.48 1.16 6.07
N LEU A 223 -5.52 1.97 6.08
CA LEU A 223 -5.97 2.70 4.90
C LEU A 223 -5.20 4.01 4.74
N ARG A 224 -5.14 4.86 5.81
CA ARG A 224 -4.80 6.27 5.67
C ARG A 224 -3.73 6.76 6.64
N THR A 225 -3.71 6.27 7.87
CA THR A 225 -2.92 6.89 8.93
C THR A 225 -1.65 6.10 9.30
N ASN A 226 -0.67 6.78 9.92
CA ASN A 226 0.47 6.11 10.54
C ASN A 226 0.04 5.38 11.83
N PHE A 227 0.99 4.76 12.55
CA PHE A 227 0.68 4.03 13.79
C PHE A 227 0.02 4.92 14.87
N ASN A 228 0.33 6.21 14.90
CA ASN A 228 -0.26 7.16 15.85
C ASN A 228 -1.65 7.69 15.41
N GLY A 229 -2.23 7.16 14.34
CA GLY A 229 -3.51 7.63 13.82
C GLY A 229 -3.43 8.99 13.11
N LYS A 230 -2.24 9.39 12.65
CA LYS A 230 -2.03 10.67 11.96
C LYS A 230 -2.00 10.48 10.45
N ASP A 231 -2.77 11.29 9.74
CA ASP A 231 -2.68 11.42 8.30
C ASP A 231 -1.40 12.20 7.94
N LEU A 232 -0.44 11.51 7.32
CA LEU A 232 0.85 12.13 6.99
C LEU A 232 0.70 13.28 6.00
N ASN A 233 -0.27 13.22 5.09
CA ASN A 233 -0.53 14.28 4.12
C ASN A 233 -1.22 15.52 4.74
N ARG A 234 -1.55 15.50 6.03
CA ARG A 234 -2.07 16.64 6.81
C ARG A 234 -1.07 17.14 7.86
N ALA A 235 0.08 16.49 7.98
CA ALA A 235 1.05 16.75 9.05
C ALA A 235 2.24 17.62 8.63
N TRP A 236 2.28 18.12 7.39
CA TRP A 236 3.45 18.83 6.87
C TRP A 236 3.70 20.20 7.51
N GLN A 237 2.69 20.84 8.11
CA GLN A 237 2.85 22.13 8.76
C GLN A 237 3.37 22.03 10.19
N ASP A 238 3.06 20.93 10.88
CA ASP A 238 3.32 20.72 12.31
C ASP A 238 3.94 19.35 12.61
N ALA A 239 4.76 18.84 11.68
CA ALA A 239 5.43 17.56 11.83
C ALA A 239 6.29 17.50 13.11
N SER A 240 6.20 16.42 13.85
CA SER A 240 6.99 16.20 15.06
C SER A 240 7.61 14.81 15.10
N VAL A 241 8.70 14.67 15.84
CA VAL A 241 9.39 13.40 16.05
C VAL A 241 8.49 12.38 16.77
N GLU A 242 7.59 12.85 17.64
CA GLU A 242 6.73 12.01 18.45
C GLU A 242 5.52 11.48 17.68
N LEU A 243 4.88 12.32 16.87
CA LEU A 243 3.59 12.01 16.24
C LEU A 243 3.72 11.59 14.77
N THR A 244 4.62 12.23 14.05
CA THR A 244 4.81 12.04 12.60
C THR A 244 6.30 12.05 12.22
N PRO A 245 7.12 11.15 12.83
CA PRO A 245 8.57 11.09 12.57
C PRO A 245 8.88 10.89 11.09
N GLU A 246 7.97 10.29 10.35
CA GLU A 246 8.09 10.05 8.91
C GLU A 246 8.17 11.38 8.13
N VAL A 247 7.22 12.28 8.37
CA VAL A 247 7.18 13.61 7.73
C VAL A 247 8.31 14.48 8.26
N PHE A 248 8.57 14.44 9.58
CA PHE A 248 9.68 15.17 10.18
C PHE A 248 11.02 14.80 9.54
N PHE A 249 11.28 13.51 9.32
CA PHE A 249 12.46 13.04 8.60
C PHE A 249 12.52 13.60 7.17
N ALA A 250 11.44 13.44 6.39
CA ALA A 250 11.41 13.92 5.00
C ALA A 250 11.71 15.42 4.91
N GLN A 251 11.06 16.24 5.77
CA GLN A 251 11.30 17.68 5.83
C GLN A 251 12.73 18.04 6.21
N ALA A 252 13.34 17.33 7.17
CA ALA A 252 14.72 17.56 7.56
C ALA A 252 15.68 17.30 6.38
N GLN A 253 15.43 16.24 5.61
CA GLN A 253 16.24 15.94 4.42
C GLN A 253 15.99 16.95 3.29
N MET A 254 14.74 17.34 3.03
CA MET A 254 14.40 18.39 2.07
C MET A 254 15.05 19.73 2.40
N LYS A 255 15.09 20.08 3.69
CA LYS A 255 15.79 21.30 4.16
C LYS A 255 17.30 21.19 3.96
N GLN A 256 17.89 20.01 4.15
CA GLN A 256 19.32 19.78 3.99
C GLN A 256 19.75 19.84 2.52
N TYR A 257 19.02 19.19 1.62
CA TYR A 257 19.43 19.05 0.20
C TYR A 257 18.78 20.07 -0.73
N GLY A 258 17.71 20.73 -0.29
CA GLY A 258 16.91 21.65 -1.11
C GLY A 258 15.87 20.94 -1.97
N VAL A 259 14.89 21.70 -2.47
CA VAL A 259 13.78 21.23 -3.31
C VAL A 259 13.55 22.22 -4.43
N ASP A 260 13.65 21.78 -5.70
CA ASP A 260 13.24 22.56 -6.87
C ASP A 260 11.87 22.10 -7.40
N ALA A 261 11.56 20.82 -7.27
CA ALA A 261 10.25 20.26 -7.56
C ALA A 261 9.93 19.07 -6.62
N PHE A 262 8.68 18.90 -6.31
CA PHE A 262 8.18 17.87 -5.41
C PHE A 262 6.99 17.15 -6.05
N ILE A 263 7.03 15.84 -6.05
CA ILE A 263 5.97 14.95 -6.53
C ILE A 263 5.63 14.00 -5.40
N ASP A 264 4.38 14.01 -4.99
CA ASP A 264 3.81 13.05 -4.07
C ASP A 264 2.91 12.11 -4.87
N CYS A 265 3.26 10.83 -4.89
CA CYS A 265 2.49 9.82 -5.58
C CYS A 265 1.34 9.36 -4.68
N LEU A 266 0.20 10.01 -4.82
CA LEU A 266 -1.06 9.68 -4.15
C LEU A 266 -2.05 9.07 -5.15
N LEU A 267 -2.96 8.25 -4.65
CA LEU A 267 -4.09 7.79 -5.45
C LEU A 267 -5.03 8.97 -5.71
N TYR A 268 -5.11 9.38 -6.97
CA TYR A 268 -6.03 10.42 -7.39
C TYR A 268 -7.43 9.83 -7.52
N THR A 269 -8.26 10.03 -6.50
CA THR A 269 -9.71 9.87 -6.59
C THR A 269 -10.35 11.25 -6.65
N SER A 270 -11.56 11.36 -7.17
CA SER A 270 -12.31 12.63 -7.22
C SER A 270 -12.42 13.32 -5.84
N ASP A 271 -12.25 12.57 -4.77
CA ASP A 271 -12.32 13.05 -3.39
C ASP A 271 -10.97 13.58 -2.85
N ALA A 272 -9.85 13.28 -3.52
CA ALA A 272 -8.53 13.75 -3.11
C ALA A 272 -8.22 15.19 -3.60
N ALA A 273 -9.01 15.72 -4.52
CA ALA A 273 -8.86 17.07 -5.07
C ALA A 273 -9.61 18.13 -4.26
N ASP A 274 -10.55 17.73 -3.40
CA ASP A 274 -11.40 18.64 -2.62
C ASP A 274 -10.92 18.83 -1.17
N ASP A 275 -9.80 18.20 -0.78
CA ASP A 275 -9.11 18.33 0.49
C ASP A 275 -7.83 19.19 0.32
#